data_37262a20f43b374f761da610fc166b57
#
_entry.id   37262a20f43b374f761da610fc166b57
#
_cell.length_a   1.000
_cell.length_b   1.000
_cell.length_c   1.000
_cell.angle_alpha   90.00
_cell.angle_beta   90.00
_cell.angle_gamma   90.00
#
_symmetry.space_group_name_H-M   'P 1'
#
loop_
_entity.id
_entity.type
_entity.pdbx_description
1 polymer ?
#
loop_
_entity_poly.entity_id
_entity_poly.type
_entity_poly.pdbx_seq_one_letter_code
_entity_poly.pdbx_strand_id
1 'polypeptide(L)'
;MNRQQFNSRNNIGQVLTFQKSGTTSSFDPSITNTGSKRVSWKFYNGVSTEQFAGNSLTYTGFTSDTNIRDIEIRGNSFNGITSIVMNNDNLYGNLDFSDLPSLTSLNVITNQFLTGLTFSTSSNITFLDVFSCGISGNLDLSYLNDFGGYFSIALNSNLTGITNPITSTVFTSYQCWFCNITGNLDLSNLSGLGGNVSLQGNSLMTGVTFPTSSTNFTRLSVDFCNIKGDLDLSTISGLGGIFQTNSNTLLTGITHTTSTNTFTKYVVNNCNLIGTLDISMFPNFGGASSSAPCIVSTYSNSNLTQIIFPSTSNFFRNESNSESNGAFGLYSCNLDYVDFKPLSGATLLTGTTQGNPRITLRDNGMSTGDVNHILDDFLYNATNNPTGWSNVNLNIGGSNANPDSSSGGYDGLSAIATLTGSPYNWIITY
;
A
#
# COMPACT_ATOMS: atom_id res chain seq x y z
N MET A 1 34.22 1.25 9.82
CA MET A 1 35.34 0.84 10.68
C MET A 1 35.97 -0.43 10.15
N ASN A 2 37.28 -0.52 10.17
CA ASN A 2 38.06 -1.49 9.42
C ASN A 2 37.77 -2.95 9.78
N ARG A 3 37.53 -3.77 8.74
CA ARG A 3 37.70 -5.23 8.81
C ARG A 3 39.08 -5.53 9.39
N GLN A 4 39.16 -6.03 10.61
CA GLN A 4 40.35 -6.78 11.04
C GLN A 4 40.22 -8.21 10.53
N GLN A 5 40.85 -8.50 9.40
CA GLN A 5 41.17 -9.87 9.01
C GLN A 5 42.09 -10.48 10.07
N PHE A 6 41.55 -11.33 10.92
CA PHE A 6 42.36 -12.22 11.72
C PHE A 6 42.71 -13.46 10.90
N ASN A 7 43.80 -13.38 10.15
CA ASN A 7 44.51 -14.52 9.65
C ASN A 7 45.36 -15.07 10.81
N SER A 8 44.91 -16.12 11.51
CA SER A 8 45.77 -16.91 12.36
C SER A 8 45.48 -18.40 12.25
N ARG A 9 46.51 -19.14 12.13
CA ARG A 9 46.67 -20.60 11.98
C ARG A 9 46.13 -21.37 13.19
N ASN A 10 44.86 -21.41 13.44
CA ASN A 10 44.18 -22.39 14.27
C ASN A 10 42.69 -22.28 13.95
N ASN A 11 42.08 -23.28 13.36
CA ASN A 11 40.67 -23.58 13.14
C ASN A 11 39.62 -22.60 13.76
N ILE A 12 39.83 -21.30 13.61
CA ILE A 12 38.85 -20.29 14.03
C ILE A 12 37.91 -20.20 12.84
N GLY A 13 36.71 -20.74 13.02
CA GLY A 13 35.61 -20.66 12.06
C GLY A 13 35.20 -19.21 11.73
N GLN A 14 34.23 -19.03 10.86
CA GLN A 14 33.68 -17.74 10.52
C GLN A 14 33.18 -16.99 11.76
N VAL A 15 33.35 -15.66 11.79
CA VAL A 15 32.88 -14.80 12.87
C VAL A 15 32.05 -13.68 12.26
N LEU A 16 30.82 -13.53 12.72
CA LEU A 16 29.94 -12.43 12.40
C LEU A 16 29.78 -11.57 13.66
N THR A 17 30.02 -10.27 13.56
CA THR A 17 29.99 -9.35 14.69
C THR A 17 28.86 -8.34 14.53
N PHE A 18 28.03 -8.19 15.55
CA PHE A 18 27.00 -7.16 15.68
C PHE A 18 27.33 -6.21 16.81
N GLN A 19 26.78 -5.01 16.75
CA GLN A 19 26.81 -4.05 17.84
C GLN A 19 25.42 -3.88 18.43
N LYS A 20 25.33 -3.83 19.74
CA LYS A 20 24.10 -3.63 20.51
C LYS A 20 24.29 -2.53 21.55
N SER A 21 23.31 -1.64 21.67
CA SER A 21 23.22 -0.72 22.79
C SER A 21 22.66 -1.43 24.04
N GLY A 22 23.21 -1.13 25.20
CA GLY A 22 22.83 -1.73 26.48
C GLY A 22 21.53 -1.22 27.09
N THR A 23 20.68 -0.48 26.34
CA THR A 23 19.43 0.06 26.89
C THR A 23 18.38 -1.00 27.23
N THR A 24 18.51 -2.22 26.71
CA THR A 24 17.70 -3.38 27.14
C THR A 24 18.60 -4.44 27.78
N SER A 25 18.08 -5.09 28.82
CA SER A 25 18.82 -6.14 29.56
C SER A 25 18.79 -7.50 28.85
N SER A 26 17.96 -7.70 27.86
CA SER A 26 17.80 -8.96 27.13
C SER A 26 18.28 -8.86 25.67
N PHE A 27 18.62 -10.01 25.14
CA PHE A 27 18.92 -10.23 23.73
C PHE A 27 18.37 -11.62 23.35
N ASP A 28 17.40 -11.64 22.46
CA ASP A 28 16.61 -12.83 22.16
C ASP A 28 16.67 -13.20 20.65
N PRO A 29 17.85 -13.46 20.08
CA PRO A 29 17.97 -13.81 18.68
C PRO A 29 17.50 -15.22 18.38
N SER A 30 17.04 -15.45 17.16
CA SER A 30 16.80 -16.78 16.62
C SER A 30 17.54 -16.97 15.30
N ILE A 31 18.21 -18.09 15.13
CA ILE A 31 18.92 -18.45 13.90
C ILE A 31 18.42 -19.79 13.40
N THR A 32 17.99 -19.85 12.15
CA THR A 32 17.75 -21.10 11.45
C THR A 32 18.98 -21.50 10.65
N ASN A 33 19.53 -22.68 10.95
CA ASN A 33 20.66 -23.26 10.23
C ASN A 33 20.25 -24.66 9.72
N THR A 34 20.24 -24.84 8.41
CA THR A 34 19.85 -26.10 7.77
C THR A 34 20.96 -27.17 7.79
N GLY A 35 22.18 -26.78 8.16
CA GLY A 35 23.29 -27.71 8.42
C GLY A 35 23.25 -28.21 9.87
N SER A 36 23.75 -29.42 10.14
CA SER A 36 23.95 -29.93 11.50
C SER A 36 25.11 -29.24 12.26
N LYS A 37 25.46 -28.03 11.83
CA LYS A 37 26.59 -27.28 12.37
C LYS A 37 26.13 -26.38 13.52
N ARG A 38 26.90 -26.37 14.58
CA ARG A 38 26.67 -25.51 15.73
C ARG A 38 27.16 -24.11 15.45
N VAL A 39 26.42 -23.10 15.93
CA VAL A 39 26.90 -21.74 16.09
C VAL A 39 27.02 -21.44 17.58
N SER A 40 28.03 -20.69 17.98
CA SER A 40 28.18 -20.21 19.35
C SER A 40 28.09 -18.68 19.37
N TRP A 41 27.40 -18.16 20.37
CA TRP A 41 27.33 -16.74 20.66
C TRP A 41 28.40 -16.39 21.70
N LYS A 42 29.14 -15.33 21.44
CA LYS A 42 30.06 -14.77 22.42
C LYS A 42 29.67 -13.33 22.72
N PHE A 43 29.43 -13.05 23.98
CA PHE A 43 29.06 -11.75 24.47
C PHE A 43 30.27 -10.98 25.01
N TYR A 44 30.16 -9.68 25.13
CA TYR A 44 31.22 -8.75 25.53
C TYR A 44 31.90 -9.13 26.88
N ASN A 45 31.17 -9.76 27.78
CA ASN A 45 31.71 -10.21 29.11
C ASN A 45 32.42 -11.59 29.06
N GLY A 46 32.67 -12.12 27.87
CA GLY A 46 33.33 -13.40 27.65
C GLY A 46 32.42 -14.64 27.84
N VAL A 47 31.14 -14.43 28.18
CA VAL A 47 30.16 -15.53 28.21
C VAL A 47 29.94 -16.04 26.80
N SER A 48 29.99 -17.35 26.63
CA SER A 48 29.68 -18.02 25.36
C SER A 48 28.55 -19.00 25.57
N THR A 49 27.62 -19.06 24.62
CA THR A 49 26.49 -19.99 24.64
C THR A 49 26.43 -20.70 23.29
N GLU A 50 26.29 -22.01 23.27
CA GLU A 50 26.09 -22.77 22.04
C GLU A 50 24.62 -22.78 21.66
N GLN A 51 24.33 -22.53 20.38
CA GLN A 51 23.01 -22.63 19.79
C GLN A 51 23.02 -23.71 18.70
N PHE A 52 22.02 -24.57 18.74
CA PHE A 52 21.76 -25.53 17.67
C PHE A 52 20.78 -24.97 16.67
N ALA A 53 20.77 -25.52 15.46
CA ALA A 53 19.81 -25.19 14.43
C ALA A 53 18.36 -25.18 14.99
N GLY A 54 17.63 -24.08 14.75
CA GLY A 54 16.23 -23.94 15.11
C GLY A 54 15.95 -23.55 16.58
N ASN A 55 16.94 -23.22 17.39
CA ASN A 55 16.73 -22.80 18.78
C ASN A 55 16.75 -21.28 18.92
N SER A 56 15.82 -20.75 19.72
CA SER A 56 15.88 -19.39 20.24
C SER A 56 16.89 -19.31 21.38
N LEU A 57 17.60 -18.19 21.49
CA LEU A 57 18.49 -17.87 22.57
C LEU A 57 17.92 -16.69 23.35
N THR A 58 17.91 -16.78 24.67
CA THR A 58 17.66 -15.62 25.55
C THR A 58 18.90 -15.38 26.41
N TYR A 59 19.47 -14.17 26.28
CA TYR A 59 20.58 -13.72 27.11
C TYR A 59 20.18 -12.46 27.89
N THR A 60 20.21 -12.52 29.20
CA THR A 60 19.78 -11.45 30.12
C THR A 60 20.94 -10.76 30.85
N GLY A 61 22.17 -11.03 30.44
CA GLY A 61 23.37 -10.54 31.12
C GLY A 61 23.82 -9.13 30.69
N PHE A 62 23.03 -8.39 29.90
CA PHE A 62 23.35 -7.00 29.58
C PHE A 62 23.00 -6.09 30.76
N THR A 63 23.93 -5.21 31.12
CA THR A 63 23.62 -4.10 32.02
C THR A 63 22.85 -3.04 31.30
N SER A 64 21.79 -2.50 31.92
CA SER A 64 20.99 -1.42 31.34
C SER A 64 21.81 -0.11 31.40
N ASP A 65 22.60 0.14 30.37
CA ASP A 65 23.39 1.35 30.19
C ASP A 65 23.41 1.76 28.70
N THR A 66 24.02 2.88 28.37
CA THR A 66 24.09 3.40 26.99
C THR A 66 25.30 2.91 26.22
N ASN A 67 26.10 2.00 26.77
CA ASN A 67 27.31 1.54 26.10
C ASN A 67 26.98 0.61 24.92
N ILE A 68 27.70 0.80 23.83
CA ILE A 68 27.65 -0.07 22.65
C ILE A 68 28.59 -1.26 22.88
N ARG A 69 28.12 -2.46 22.63
CA ARG A 69 28.86 -3.69 22.86
C ARG A 69 28.80 -4.63 21.66
N ASP A 70 29.92 -5.28 21.40
CA ASP A 70 30.01 -6.29 20.34
C ASP A 70 29.40 -7.63 20.81
N ILE A 71 28.68 -8.25 19.90
CA ILE A 71 28.17 -9.62 20.00
C ILE A 71 28.70 -10.36 18.80
N GLU A 72 29.31 -11.52 19.01
CA GLU A 72 29.85 -12.34 17.94
C GLU A 72 29.07 -13.64 17.79
N ILE A 73 28.74 -14.00 16.55
CA ILE A 73 28.37 -15.36 16.20
C ILE A 73 29.62 -16.05 15.64
N ARG A 74 29.93 -17.22 16.14
CA ARG A 74 31.08 -18.03 15.71
C ARG A 74 30.60 -19.38 15.22
N GLY A 75 31.15 -19.86 14.12
CA GLY A 75 30.85 -21.17 13.59
C GLY A 75 31.89 -21.64 12.57
N ASN A 76 31.98 -22.95 12.34
CA ASN A 76 32.91 -23.53 11.37
C ASN A 76 32.54 -23.15 9.92
N SER A 77 31.26 -22.83 9.69
CA SER A 77 30.76 -22.36 8.39
C SER A 77 29.38 -21.77 8.59
N PHE A 78 29.08 -20.66 7.91
CA PHE A 78 27.79 -20.00 7.90
C PHE A 78 26.92 -20.35 6.69
N ASN A 79 27.42 -21.23 5.79
CA ASN A 79 26.71 -21.61 4.55
C ASN A 79 25.34 -22.26 4.78
N GLY A 80 25.00 -22.67 6.02
CA GLY A 80 23.69 -23.24 6.35
C GLY A 80 22.74 -22.25 7.01
N ILE A 81 23.18 -21.02 7.31
CA ILE A 81 22.31 -20.01 7.96
C ILE A 81 21.36 -19.46 6.89
N THR A 82 20.08 -19.74 7.05
CA THR A 82 19.02 -19.33 6.12
C THR A 82 18.09 -18.27 6.69
N SER A 83 17.98 -18.15 8.02
CA SER A 83 17.13 -17.16 8.67
C SER A 83 17.76 -16.61 9.93
N ILE A 84 17.60 -15.30 10.13
CA ILE A 84 18.00 -14.58 11.34
C ILE A 84 16.82 -13.71 11.80
N VAL A 85 16.50 -13.80 13.09
CA VAL A 85 15.51 -12.95 13.76
C VAL A 85 16.17 -12.30 14.98
N MET A 86 16.20 -10.96 15.02
CA MET A 86 16.75 -10.14 16.11
C MET A 86 15.87 -8.90 16.28
N ASN A 87 14.71 -9.08 16.87
CA ASN A 87 13.69 -8.03 16.98
C ASN A 87 13.78 -7.31 18.31
N ASN A 88 13.69 -5.96 18.27
CA ASN A 88 13.69 -5.13 19.48
C ASN A 88 14.94 -5.32 20.37
N ASP A 89 16.06 -5.60 19.74
CA ASP A 89 17.32 -5.94 20.40
C ASP A 89 18.26 -4.74 20.57
N ASN A 90 17.83 -3.53 20.15
CA ASN A 90 18.65 -2.31 20.11
C ASN A 90 19.98 -2.49 19.36
N LEU A 91 19.91 -3.17 18.23
CA LEU A 91 21.05 -3.32 17.33
C LEU A 91 21.53 -1.96 16.83
N TYR A 92 22.84 -1.82 16.68
CA TYR A 92 23.47 -0.55 16.38
C TYR A 92 24.32 -0.61 15.11
N GLY A 93 24.27 0.47 14.32
CA GLY A 93 25.12 0.64 13.15
C GLY A 93 24.65 -0.15 11.93
N ASN A 94 25.57 -0.56 11.08
CA ASN A 94 25.29 -1.39 9.92
C ASN A 94 25.42 -2.86 10.25
N LEU A 95 24.41 -3.67 9.94
CA LEU A 95 24.51 -5.13 10.00
C LEU A 95 25.10 -5.66 8.69
N ASP A 96 26.22 -6.34 8.78
CA ASP A 96 26.92 -6.92 7.63
C ASP A 96 26.72 -8.45 7.61
N PHE A 97 25.90 -8.92 6.67
CA PHE A 97 25.61 -10.32 6.39
C PHE A 97 26.30 -10.81 5.10
N SER A 98 27.36 -10.12 4.64
CA SER A 98 28.07 -10.47 3.41
C SER A 98 28.69 -11.87 3.40
N ASP A 99 28.93 -12.43 4.59
CA ASP A 99 29.46 -13.79 4.78
C ASP A 99 28.37 -14.88 4.91
N LEU A 100 27.07 -14.53 4.68
CA LEU A 100 25.92 -15.43 4.76
C LEU A 100 25.32 -15.73 3.37
N PRO A 101 25.93 -16.55 2.53
CA PRO A 101 25.50 -16.74 1.15
C PRO A 101 24.13 -17.44 0.99
N SER A 102 23.69 -18.14 2.03
CA SER A 102 22.41 -18.87 2.04
C SER A 102 21.28 -18.16 2.79
N LEU A 103 21.50 -16.90 3.25
CA LEU A 103 20.49 -16.16 3.95
C LEU A 103 19.33 -15.83 3.01
N THR A 104 18.11 -16.25 3.36
CA THR A 104 16.88 -16.01 2.61
C THR A 104 15.87 -15.22 3.43
N SER A 105 16.02 -15.17 4.76
CA SER A 105 15.07 -14.52 5.66
C SER A 105 15.79 -13.72 6.73
N LEU A 106 15.46 -12.43 6.81
CA LEU A 106 15.94 -11.52 7.85
C LEU A 106 14.77 -10.78 8.47
N ASN A 107 14.65 -10.84 9.80
CA ASN A 107 13.70 -10.06 10.58
C ASN A 107 14.43 -9.35 11.72
N VAL A 108 14.51 -8.01 11.63
CA VAL A 108 15.23 -7.16 12.60
C VAL A 108 14.41 -5.94 13.01
N ILE A 109 13.11 -6.11 13.13
CA ILE A 109 12.16 -5.02 13.42
C ILE A 109 12.48 -4.31 14.74
N THR A 110 12.12 -3.01 14.80
CA THR A 110 12.20 -2.17 16.01
C THR A 110 13.63 -2.05 16.58
N ASN A 111 14.62 -1.91 15.70
CA ASN A 111 16.01 -1.62 16.06
C ASN A 111 16.37 -0.19 15.69
N GLN A 112 16.00 0.79 16.51
CA GLN A 112 16.08 2.23 16.19
C GLN A 112 17.48 2.77 15.94
N PHE A 113 18.53 2.07 16.37
CA PHE A 113 19.93 2.46 16.18
C PHE A 113 20.59 1.76 14.98
N LEU A 114 19.84 0.91 14.29
CA LEU A 114 20.30 0.21 13.09
C LEU A 114 20.27 1.16 11.90
N THR A 115 21.44 1.44 11.30
CA THR A 115 21.57 2.47 10.27
C THR A 115 21.69 1.91 8.84
N GLY A 116 21.94 0.61 8.68
CA GLY A 116 22.11 0.02 7.36
C GLY A 116 22.19 -1.51 7.41
N LEU A 117 22.15 -2.12 6.21
CA LEU A 117 22.25 -3.55 5.99
C LEU A 117 23.18 -3.82 4.80
N THR A 118 23.96 -4.89 4.89
CA THR A 118 24.76 -5.42 3.78
C THR A 118 24.53 -6.92 3.69
N PHE A 119 24.30 -7.43 2.47
CA PHE A 119 24.06 -8.87 2.23
C PHE A 119 25.17 -9.46 1.33
N SER A 120 25.23 -10.78 1.28
CA SER A 120 26.03 -11.49 0.29
C SER A 120 25.41 -11.32 -1.10
N THR A 121 26.25 -11.18 -2.12
CA THR A 121 25.81 -11.17 -3.53
C THR A 121 25.18 -12.50 -3.99
N SER A 122 25.34 -13.56 -3.19
CA SER A 122 24.72 -14.88 -3.43
C SER A 122 23.43 -15.10 -2.63
N SER A 123 23.01 -14.14 -1.81
CA SER A 123 21.78 -14.28 -1.03
C SER A 123 20.55 -14.10 -1.88
N ASN A 124 19.60 -15.02 -1.78
CA ASN A 124 18.29 -14.96 -2.43
C ASN A 124 17.25 -14.60 -1.37
N ILE A 125 17.15 -13.31 -1.04
CA ILE A 125 16.29 -12.82 0.03
C ILE A 125 14.82 -12.90 -0.42
N THR A 126 14.02 -13.69 0.30
CA THR A 126 12.58 -13.85 0.09
C THR A 126 11.72 -13.32 1.24
N PHE A 127 12.37 -13.01 2.37
CA PHE A 127 11.73 -12.34 3.50
C PHE A 127 12.70 -11.33 4.11
N LEU A 128 12.36 -10.05 4.02
CA LEU A 128 13.14 -8.97 4.63
C LEU A 128 12.19 -8.04 5.38
N ASP A 129 12.26 -8.05 6.71
CA ASP A 129 11.49 -7.15 7.57
C ASP A 129 12.42 -6.32 8.46
N VAL A 130 12.47 -5.04 8.15
CA VAL A 130 13.30 -4.01 8.81
C VAL A 130 12.41 -2.86 9.29
N PHE A 131 11.18 -3.21 9.65
CA PHE A 131 10.16 -2.27 10.09
C PHE A 131 10.60 -1.48 11.35
N SER A 132 10.38 -0.17 11.34
CA SER A 132 10.64 0.70 12.51
C SER A 132 12.07 0.62 13.03
N CYS A 133 13.04 0.71 12.13
CA CYS A 133 14.45 0.80 12.45
C CYS A 133 14.98 2.24 12.21
N GLY A 134 16.28 2.41 12.31
CA GLY A 134 16.98 3.68 12.05
C GLY A 134 17.68 3.72 10.69
N ILE A 135 17.28 2.87 9.74
CA ILE A 135 17.93 2.82 8.41
C ILE A 135 17.93 4.21 7.80
N SER A 136 19.08 4.64 7.31
CA SER A 136 19.30 5.99 6.83
C SER A 136 19.97 6.06 5.47
N GLY A 137 19.76 7.17 4.77
CA GLY A 137 20.32 7.37 3.44
C GLY A 137 19.66 6.48 2.40
N ASN A 138 20.42 5.99 1.43
CA ASN A 138 19.95 5.06 0.41
C ASN A 138 20.27 3.61 0.81
N LEU A 139 19.26 2.75 0.86
CA LEU A 139 19.47 1.31 1.00
C LEU A 139 19.75 0.71 -0.38
N ASP A 140 20.98 0.27 -0.59
CA ASP A 140 21.39 -0.36 -1.85
C ASP A 140 21.19 -1.87 -1.78
N LEU A 141 20.26 -2.38 -2.59
CA LEU A 141 19.95 -3.79 -2.77
C LEU A 141 20.29 -4.26 -4.20
N SER A 142 20.94 -3.41 -5.01
CA SER A 142 21.17 -3.64 -6.45
C SER A 142 21.96 -4.92 -6.76
N TYR A 143 22.73 -5.38 -5.81
CA TYR A 143 23.57 -6.57 -5.91
C TYR A 143 22.89 -7.88 -5.53
N LEU A 144 21.64 -7.84 -5.01
CA LEU A 144 20.87 -9.04 -4.69
C LEU A 144 20.36 -9.71 -5.96
N ASN A 145 20.34 -11.05 -5.95
CA ASN A 145 19.69 -11.83 -7.00
C ASN A 145 18.35 -12.37 -6.48
N ASP A 146 17.37 -12.52 -7.39
CA ASP A 146 16.07 -13.15 -7.09
C ASP A 146 15.36 -12.59 -5.85
N PHE A 147 15.53 -11.27 -5.58
CA PHE A 147 14.87 -10.57 -4.49
C PHE A 147 13.35 -10.58 -4.69
N GLY A 148 12.59 -10.91 -3.64
CA GLY A 148 11.13 -10.98 -3.74
C GLY A 148 10.46 -11.42 -2.44
N GLY A 149 9.28 -12.01 -2.54
CA GLY A 149 8.49 -12.45 -1.38
C GLY A 149 7.99 -11.30 -0.53
N TYR A 150 8.33 -11.26 0.76
CA TYR A 150 7.95 -10.20 1.68
C TYR A 150 9.09 -9.20 1.89
N PHE A 151 8.86 -7.97 1.56
CA PHE A 151 9.76 -6.85 1.83
C PHE A 151 9.04 -5.75 2.60
N SER A 152 9.59 -5.39 3.77
CA SER A 152 9.11 -4.26 4.58
C SER A 152 10.29 -3.48 5.16
N ILE A 153 10.35 -2.20 4.84
CA ILE A 153 11.29 -1.24 5.40
C ILE A 153 10.55 0.00 5.93
N ALA A 154 9.28 -0.15 6.19
CA ALA A 154 8.41 0.94 6.63
C ALA A 154 8.84 1.54 7.97
N LEU A 155 8.44 2.80 8.23
CA LEU A 155 8.78 3.58 9.42
C LEU A 155 10.30 3.78 9.64
N ASN A 156 11.08 3.82 8.58
CA ASN A 156 12.49 4.25 8.63
C ASN A 156 12.57 5.71 8.16
N SER A 157 12.30 6.65 9.05
CA SER A 157 12.15 8.07 8.73
C SER A 157 13.42 8.78 8.23
N ASN A 158 14.57 8.13 8.32
CA ASN A 158 15.84 8.63 7.80
C ASN A 158 16.23 7.99 6.46
N LEU A 159 15.43 7.04 5.94
CA LEU A 159 15.65 6.40 4.65
C LEU A 159 15.22 7.33 3.53
N THR A 160 16.17 7.72 2.66
CA THR A 160 15.92 8.68 1.58
C THR A 160 15.80 8.05 0.20
N GLY A 161 16.15 6.78 0.05
CA GLY A 161 16.07 6.04 -1.21
C GLY A 161 16.25 4.55 -1.04
N ILE A 162 15.87 3.82 -2.09
CA ILE A 162 16.11 2.37 -2.23
C ILE A 162 16.60 2.15 -3.65
N THR A 163 17.78 1.53 -3.80
CA THR A 163 18.25 1.04 -5.08
C THR A 163 17.90 -0.44 -5.19
N ASN A 164 16.93 -0.75 -6.04
CA ASN A 164 16.42 -2.10 -6.21
C ASN A 164 17.35 -2.95 -7.11
N PRO A 165 17.32 -4.29 -6.98
CA PRO A 165 18.06 -5.19 -7.87
C PRO A 165 17.52 -5.15 -9.31
N ILE A 166 18.32 -5.62 -10.25
CA ILE A 166 17.95 -5.72 -11.67
C ILE A 166 17.08 -6.93 -12.00
N THR A 167 16.99 -7.89 -11.09
CA THR A 167 16.14 -9.10 -11.20
C THR A 167 15.33 -9.28 -9.93
N SER A 168 14.12 -9.78 -10.07
CA SER A 168 13.25 -10.06 -8.91
C SER A 168 12.38 -11.28 -9.14
N THR A 169 12.04 -11.97 -8.05
CA THR A 169 10.97 -12.96 -8.00
C THR A 169 9.65 -12.28 -7.65
N VAL A 170 8.57 -13.05 -7.55
CA VAL A 170 7.24 -12.52 -7.22
C VAL A 170 7.22 -11.97 -5.79
N PHE A 171 6.78 -10.71 -5.65
CA PHE A 171 6.52 -10.11 -4.35
C PHE A 171 5.10 -10.44 -3.88
N THR A 172 4.98 -10.84 -2.62
CA THR A 172 3.71 -10.89 -1.89
C THR A 172 3.41 -9.56 -1.21
N SER A 173 4.48 -8.83 -0.84
CA SER A 173 4.40 -7.52 -0.22
C SER A 173 5.66 -6.70 -0.49
N TYR A 174 5.48 -5.41 -0.84
CA TYR A 174 6.54 -4.41 -0.95
C TYR A 174 6.12 -3.16 -0.17
N GLN A 175 6.71 -2.93 1.01
CA GLN A 175 6.28 -1.89 1.93
C GLN A 175 7.43 -0.97 2.32
N CYS A 176 7.34 0.29 1.90
CA CYS A 176 8.24 1.37 2.33
C CYS A 176 7.47 2.63 2.77
N TRP A 177 6.33 2.44 3.44
CA TRP A 177 5.48 3.53 3.91
C TRP A 177 6.08 4.26 5.13
N PHE A 178 5.77 5.57 5.23
CA PHE A 178 6.31 6.47 6.25
C PHE A 178 7.85 6.41 6.39
N CYS A 179 8.52 6.37 5.26
CA CYS A 179 9.94 6.68 5.13
C CYS A 179 10.10 8.14 4.68
N ASN A 180 11.27 8.49 4.23
CA ASN A 180 11.56 9.83 3.71
C ASN A 180 12.12 9.75 2.28
N ILE A 181 11.58 8.81 1.49
CA ILE A 181 12.01 8.58 0.09
C ILE A 181 11.88 9.90 -0.68
N THR A 182 12.93 10.27 -1.40
CA THR A 182 13.01 11.52 -2.15
C THR A 182 13.01 11.28 -3.65
N GLY A 183 12.38 12.20 -4.40
CA GLY A 183 12.38 12.13 -5.86
C GLY A 183 11.52 11.01 -6.40
N ASN A 184 11.94 10.40 -7.50
CA ASN A 184 11.25 9.27 -8.13
C ASN A 184 11.75 7.95 -7.56
N LEU A 185 10.83 7.12 -7.06
CA LEU A 185 11.14 5.74 -6.67
C LEU A 185 11.08 4.84 -7.90
N ASP A 186 12.21 4.29 -8.29
CA ASP A 186 12.31 3.42 -9.46
C ASP A 186 12.10 1.94 -9.07
N LEU A 187 10.98 1.37 -9.52
CA LEU A 187 10.62 -0.04 -9.36
C LEU A 187 10.64 -0.78 -10.71
N SER A 188 11.13 -0.14 -11.79
CA SER A 188 11.04 -0.65 -13.18
C SER A 188 11.68 -2.02 -13.37
N ASN A 189 12.69 -2.35 -12.60
CA ASN A 189 13.41 -3.63 -12.66
C ASN A 189 12.70 -4.76 -11.89
N LEU A 190 11.67 -4.45 -11.09
CA LEU A 190 11.00 -5.45 -10.26
C LEU A 190 9.88 -6.16 -11.03
N SER A 191 10.23 -6.99 -12.01
CA SER A 191 9.26 -7.68 -12.90
C SER A 191 8.26 -8.58 -12.16
N GLY A 192 8.57 -9.01 -10.93
CA GLY A 192 7.68 -9.76 -10.04
C GLY A 192 6.85 -8.90 -9.09
N LEU A 193 6.86 -7.56 -9.25
CA LEU A 193 6.14 -6.66 -8.34
C LEU A 193 4.63 -6.91 -8.39
N GLY A 194 4.02 -6.97 -7.22
CA GLY A 194 2.57 -7.20 -7.06
C GLY A 194 2.20 -7.41 -5.59
N GLY A 195 1.09 -8.08 -5.33
CA GLY A 195 0.60 -8.29 -3.97
C GLY A 195 0.24 -6.98 -3.28
N ASN A 196 0.71 -6.77 -2.05
CA ASN A 196 0.47 -5.55 -1.29
C ASN A 196 1.65 -4.57 -1.46
N VAL A 197 1.47 -3.55 -2.32
CA VAL A 197 2.44 -2.48 -2.54
C VAL A 197 1.98 -1.22 -1.80
N SER A 198 2.75 -0.79 -0.79
CA SER A 198 2.43 0.38 0.03
C SER A 198 3.61 1.33 0.12
N LEU A 199 3.45 2.50 -0.48
CA LEU A 199 4.46 3.57 -0.60
C LEU A 199 4.04 4.84 0.16
N GLN A 200 2.92 4.81 0.86
CA GLN A 200 2.26 5.96 1.48
C GLN A 200 3.16 6.71 2.47
N GLY A 201 2.92 8.02 2.62
CA GLY A 201 3.58 8.83 3.64
C GLY A 201 5.02 9.23 3.32
N ASN A 202 5.48 9.06 2.08
CA ASN A 202 6.76 9.55 1.60
C ASN A 202 6.60 10.96 1.00
N SER A 203 6.50 11.96 1.85
CA SER A 203 6.13 13.34 1.46
C SER A 203 7.12 14.05 0.54
N LEU A 204 8.32 13.50 0.34
CA LEU A 204 9.32 14.00 -0.60
C LEU A 204 9.38 13.18 -1.90
N MET A 205 8.60 12.10 -2.01
CA MET A 205 8.53 11.27 -3.21
C MET A 205 7.69 11.97 -4.28
N THR A 206 8.30 12.31 -5.41
CA THR A 206 7.66 13.08 -6.48
C THR A 206 7.15 12.25 -7.64
N GLY A 207 7.45 10.97 -7.65
CA GLY A 207 7.02 10.02 -8.68
C GLY A 207 7.34 8.59 -8.28
N VAL A 208 6.78 7.66 -9.04
CA VAL A 208 7.11 6.23 -8.98
C VAL A 208 7.10 5.67 -10.40
N THR A 209 8.11 4.87 -10.75
CA THR A 209 8.17 4.16 -12.02
C THR A 209 7.91 2.69 -11.78
N PHE A 210 6.85 2.16 -12.37
CA PHE A 210 6.47 0.75 -12.24
C PHE A 210 7.13 -0.12 -13.33
N PRO A 211 7.27 -1.45 -13.11
CA PRO A 211 7.80 -2.36 -14.11
C PRO A 211 6.84 -2.54 -15.28
N THR A 212 7.40 -2.88 -16.46
CA THR A 212 6.61 -3.20 -17.67
C THR A 212 5.86 -4.54 -17.60
N SER A 213 6.21 -5.38 -16.64
CA SER A 213 5.51 -6.61 -16.31
C SER A 213 5.36 -6.70 -14.79
N SER A 214 4.18 -6.96 -14.32
CA SER A 214 3.87 -7.05 -12.90
C SER A 214 2.92 -8.22 -12.65
N THR A 215 2.85 -8.67 -11.39
CA THR A 215 1.84 -9.64 -10.97
C THR A 215 0.58 -8.90 -10.49
N ASN A 216 -0.45 -9.64 -10.07
CA ASN A 216 -1.69 -9.03 -9.57
C ASN A 216 -1.45 -8.25 -8.28
N PHE A 217 -1.85 -6.99 -8.27
CA PHE A 217 -1.86 -6.18 -7.07
C PHE A 217 -3.15 -6.45 -6.27
N THR A 218 -2.98 -6.77 -4.99
CA THR A 218 -4.10 -6.82 -4.04
C THR A 218 -4.29 -5.47 -3.35
N ARG A 219 -3.22 -4.67 -3.34
CA ARG A 219 -3.21 -3.28 -2.86
C ARG A 219 -2.12 -2.49 -3.58
N LEU A 220 -2.47 -1.28 -4.00
CA LEU A 220 -1.53 -0.22 -4.36
C LEU A 220 -1.90 1.05 -3.60
N SER A 221 -1.05 1.50 -2.70
CA SER A 221 -1.25 2.72 -1.91
C SER A 221 -0.08 3.67 -2.09
N VAL A 222 -0.37 4.87 -2.60
CA VAL A 222 0.59 5.96 -2.84
C VAL A 222 0.08 7.24 -2.14
N ASP A 223 -0.61 7.08 -1.02
CA ASP A 223 -1.22 8.19 -0.28
C ASP A 223 -0.18 9.10 0.38
N PHE A 224 -0.51 10.37 0.59
CA PHE A 224 0.32 11.31 1.34
C PHE A 224 1.77 11.40 0.84
N CYS A 225 1.94 11.33 -0.48
CA CYS A 225 3.20 11.59 -1.16
C CYS A 225 3.14 12.99 -1.82
N ASN A 226 4.09 13.28 -2.66
CA ASN A 226 4.13 14.54 -3.40
C ASN A 226 4.23 14.26 -4.91
N ILE A 227 3.49 13.23 -5.37
CA ILE A 227 3.49 12.82 -6.78
C ILE A 227 3.08 14.00 -7.65
N LYS A 228 3.86 14.24 -8.71
CA LYS A 228 3.67 15.36 -9.63
C LYS A 228 3.26 14.87 -11.00
N GLY A 229 2.32 15.61 -11.62
CA GLY A 229 1.87 15.28 -12.97
C GLY A 229 0.98 14.05 -13.00
N ASP A 230 1.21 13.16 -13.94
CA ASP A 230 0.43 11.94 -14.14
C ASP A 230 1.06 10.75 -13.39
N LEU A 231 0.24 9.98 -12.70
CA LEU A 231 0.62 8.67 -12.15
C LEU A 231 0.38 7.62 -13.23
N ASP A 232 1.44 7.20 -13.89
CA ASP A 232 1.37 6.24 -14.98
C ASP A 232 1.31 4.79 -14.45
N LEU A 233 0.12 4.18 -14.58
CA LEU A 233 -0.17 2.77 -14.26
C LEU A 233 -0.41 1.94 -15.54
N SER A 234 -0.05 2.45 -16.71
CA SER A 234 -0.32 1.81 -18.01
C SER A 234 0.38 0.45 -18.17
N THR A 235 1.43 0.21 -17.39
CA THR A 235 2.18 -1.05 -17.39
C THR A 235 1.65 -2.08 -16.38
N ILE A 236 0.72 -1.69 -15.49
CA ILE A 236 0.20 -2.56 -14.43
C ILE A 236 -1.05 -3.30 -14.91
N SER A 237 -0.88 -4.49 -15.50
CA SER A 237 -2.00 -5.28 -16.03
C SER A 237 -2.91 -5.91 -14.97
N GLY A 238 -2.44 -6.03 -13.72
CA GLY A 238 -3.12 -6.73 -12.63
C GLY A 238 -3.63 -5.80 -11.52
N LEU A 239 -3.93 -4.50 -11.80
CA LEU A 239 -4.43 -3.58 -10.78
C LEU A 239 -5.82 -4.00 -10.28
N GLY A 240 -5.98 -4.09 -8.95
CA GLY A 240 -7.25 -4.45 -8.32
C GLY A 240 -7.17 -4.36 -6.79
N GLY A 241 -8.16 -4.92 -6.10
CA GLY A 241 -8.24 -4.88 -4.65
C GLY A 241 -8.37 -3.44 -4.11
N ILE A 242 -7.34 -2.93 -3.43
CA ILE A 242 -7.32 -1.56 -2.90
C ILE A 242 -6.39 -0.71 -3.75
N PHE A 243 -6.93 0.35 -4.36
CA PHE A 243 -6.17 1.41 -5.00
C PHE A 243 -6.43 2.73 -4.27
N GLN A 244 -5.35 3.38 -3.80
CA GLN A 244 -5.43 4.64 -3.07
C GLN A 244 -4.27 5.57 -3.44
N THR A 245 -4.58 6.83 -3.74
CA THR A 245 -3.58 7.88 -4.01
C THR A 245 -3.98 9.22 -3.38
N ASN A 246 -4.49 9.19 -2.16
CA ASN A 246 -5.00 10.38 -1.48
C ASN A 246 -3.92 11.41 -1.17
N SER A 247 -4.32 12.69 -1.16
CA SER A 247 -3.46 13.79 -0.67
C SER A 247 -2.14 13.94 -1.43
N ASN A 248 -2.17 13.70 -2.74
CA ASN A 248 -1.11 14.05 -3.67
C ASN A 248 -1.51 15.35 -4.40
N THR A 249 -1.31 16.49 -3.76
CA THR A 249 -1.84 17.80 -4.22
C THR A 249 -1.25 18.32 -5.53
N LEU A 250 -0.22 17.67 -6.06
CA LEU A 250 0.39 17.96 -7.36
C LEU A 250 0.09 16.88 -8.42
N LEU A 251 -0.68 15.85 -8.08
CA LEU A 251 -1.11 14.80 -9.00
C LEU A 251 -2.24 15.33 -9.89
N THR A 252 -1.99 15.42 -11.19
CA THR A 252 -2.91 16.02 -12.16
C THR A 252 -3.65 15.00 -13.02
N GLY A 253 -3.20 13.76 -13.07
CA GLY A 253 -3.80 12.69 -13.84
C GLY A 253 -3.42 11.31 -13.34
N ILE A 254 -4.16 10.30 -13.80
CA ILE A 254 -3.85 8.88 -13.58
C ILE A 254 -4.10 8.16 -14.90
N THR A 255 -3.05 7.58 -15.46
CA THR A 255 -3.16 6.75 -16.66
C THR A 255 -3.27 5.29 -16.26
N HIS A 256 -4.32 4.62 -16.67
CA HIS A 256 -4.57 3.21 -16.40
C HIS A 256 -4.34 2.32 -17.62
N THR A 257 -4.19 1.02 -17.38
CA THR A 257 -4.35 -0.03 -18.40
C THR A 257 -5.59 -0.87 -18.10
N THR A 258 -6.02 -1.67 -19.05
CA THR A 258 -7.13 -2.60 -18.84
C THR A 258 -6.78 -3.63 -17.76
N SER A 259 -7.67 -3.80 -16.79
CA SER A 259 -7.57 -4.85 -15.77
C SER A 259 -8.94 -5.50 -15.56
N THR A 260 -8.95 -6.82 -15.46
CA THR A 260 -10.15 -7.61 -15.15
C THR A 260 -10.35 -7.87 -13.66
N ASN A 261 -9.45 -7.35 -12.81
CA ASN A 261 -9.56 -7.52 -11.38
C ASN A 261 -10.67 -6.63 -10.80
N THR A 262 -11.26 -7.11 -9.71
CA THR A 262 -12.26 -6.36 -8.95
C THR A 262 -11.59 -5.45 -7.94
N PHE A 263 -12.28 -4.37 -7.54
CA PHE A 263 -11.82 -3.44 -6.53
C PHE A 263 -12.70 -3.57 -5.27
N THR A 264 -12.07 -3.50 -4.10
CA THR A 264 -12.77 -3.26 -2.83
C THR A 264 -12.68 -1.78 -2.44
N LYS A 265 -11.72 -1.07 -3.02
CA LYS A 265 -11.53 0.36 -2.77
C LYS A 265 -10.84 1.03 -3.95
N TYR A 266 -11.42 2.11 -4.45
CA TYR A 266 -10.83 3.00 -5.44
C TYR A 266 -10.93 4.44 -4.93
N VAL A 267 -9.82 5.01 -4.43
CA VAL A 267 -9.83 6.28 -3.71
C VAL A 267 -8.72 7.20 -4.18
N VAL A 268 -9.09 8.38 -4.67
CA VAL A 268 -8.19 9.40 -5.25
C VAL A 268 -8.57 10.81 -4.76
N ASN A 269 -8.69 10.97 -3.45
CA ASN A 269 -9.18 12.19 -2.81
C ASN A 269 -8.07 13.23 -2.59
N ASN A 270 -8.45 14.52 -2.49
CA ASN A 270 -7.52 15.61 -2.17
C ASN A 270 -6.28 15.62 -3.08
N CYS A 271 -6.48 15.37 -4.35
CA CYS A 271 -5.48 15.51 -5.40
C CYS A 271 -5.79 16.78 -6.23
N ASN A 272 -5.10 16.98 -7.31
CA ASN A 272 -5.36 18.06 -8.25
C ASN A 272 -5.68 17.49 -9.63
N LEU A 273 -6.48 16.42 -9.70
CA LEU A 273 -6.86 15.81 -10.96
C LEU A 273 -7.53 16.84 -11.87
N ILE A 274 -7.16 16.86 -13.15
CA ILE A 274 -7.62 17.81 -14.15
C ILE A 274 -8.39 17.08 -15.25
N GLY A 275 -9.57 17.62 -15.61
CA GLY A 275 -10.37 17.09 -16.71
C GLY A 275 -11.04 15.78 -16.39
N THR A 276 -10.73 14.72 -17.11
CA THR A 276 -11.45 13.43 -17.05
C THR A 276 -10.67 12.37 -16.30
N LEU A 277 -11.30 11.71 -15.34
CA LEU A 277 -10.85 10.44 -14.78
C LEU A 277 -11.58 9.31 -15.51
N ASP A 278 -10.87 8.62 -16.39
CA ASP A 278 -11.43 7.50 -17.14
C ASP A 278 -11.08 6.18 -16.47
N ILE A 279 -12.11 5.47 -15.98
CA ILE A 279 -12.00 4.13 -15.37
C ILE A 279 -12.80 3.09 -16.19
N SER A 280 -13.24 3.45 -17.39
CA SER A 280 -14.05 2.58 -18.28
C SER A 280 -13.31 1.30 -18.71
N MET A 281 -11.96 1.30 -18.65
CA MET A 281 -11.13 0.14 -18.98
C MET A 281 -11.18 -0.98 -17.94
N PHE A 282 -11.91 -0.84 -16.84
CA PHE A 282 -12.05 -1.87 -15.82
C PHE A 282 -13.39 -2.61 -15.92
N PRO A 283 -13.55 -3.64 -16.78
CA PRO A 283 -14.85 -4.28 -17.02
C PRO A 283 -15.47 -4.93 -15.79
N ASN A 284 -14.65 -5.28 -14.78
CA ASN A 284 -15.10 -5.85 -13.50
C ASN A 284 -14.99 -4.83 -12.35
N PHE A 285 -15.11 -3.52 -12.65
CA PHE A 285 -15.03 -2.47 -11.63
C PHE A 285 -16.10 -2.66 -10.55
N GLY A 286 -15.70 -2.49 -9.29
CA GLY A 286 -16.56 -2.75 -8.14
C GLY A 286 -16.16 -4.02 -7.39
N GLY A 287 -16.90 -4.34 -6.34
CA GLY A 287 -16.62 -5.50 -5.50
C GLY A 287 -17.09 -6.82 -6.12
N ALA A 288 -16.34 -7.88 -5.92
CA ALA A 288 -16.62 -9.21 -6.49
C ALA A 288 -17.90 -9.88 -5.90
N SER A 289 -18.33 -9.47 -4.72
CA SER A 289 -19.46 -10.05 -4.02
C SER A 289 -20.08 -9.10 -2.99
N SER A 290 -21.23 -9.45 -2.46
CA SER A 290 -21.86 -8.71 -1.37
C SER A 290 -21.05 -8.70 -0.06
N SER A 291 -20.12 -9.64 0.13
CA SER A 291 -19.22 -9.69 1.27
C SER A 291 -17.94 -8.85 1.08
N ALA A 292 -17.58 -8.54 -0.16
CA ALA A 292 -16.43 -7.74 -0.54
C ALA A 292 -16.83 -6.64 -1.54
N PRO A 293 -17.69 -5.69 -1.16
CA PRO A 293 -18.14 -4.60 -2.03
C PRO A 293 -17.05 -3.53 -2.17
N CYS A 294 -17.20 -2.65 -3.17
CA CYS A 294 -16.28 -1.53 -3.42
C CYS A 294 -16.82 -0.22 -2.86
N ILE A 295 -15.91 0.69 -2.54
CA ILE A 295 -16.16 2.12 -2.43
C ILE A 295 -15.41 2.87 -3.52
N VAL A 296 -15.99 3.99 -3.98
CA VAL A 296 -15.38 4.89 -4.96
C VAL A 296 -15.37 6.29 -4.38
N SER A 297 -14.20 6.92 -4.33
CA SER A 297 -14.10 8.26 -3.78
C SER A 297 -13.09 9.11 -4.52
N THR A 298 -13.54 10.29 -4.97
CA THR A 298 -12.72 11.26 -5.71
C THR A 298 -12.90 12.69 -5.16
N TYR A 299 -13.37 12.86 -3.94
CA TYR A 299 -13.71 14.19 -3.42
C TYR A 299 -12.49 15.12 -3.35
N SER A 300 -12.78 16.42 -3.39
CA SER A 300 -11.76 17.49 -3.30
C SER A 300 -10.71 17.42 -4.42
N ASN A 301 -11.15 17.18 -5.66
CA ASN A 301 -10.37 17.38 -6.87
C ASN A 301 -10.99 18.52 -7.67
N SER A 302 -10.69 19.78 -7.31
CA SER A 302 -11.38 20.96 -7.78
C SER A 302 -11.26 21.25 -9.29
N ASN A 303 -10.41 20.53 -10.01
CA ASN A 303 -10.22 20.61 -11.44
C ASN A 303 -10.70 19.36 -12.20
N LEU A 304 -11.26 18.37 -11.50
CA LEU A 304 -11.84 17.18 -12.10
C LEU A 304 -13.24 17.50 -12.61
N THR A 305 -13.44 17.42 -13.92
CA THR A 305 -14.71 17.80 -14.57
C THR A 305 -15.57 16.60 -14.99
N GLN A 306 -14.96 15.42 -15.12
CA GLN A 306 -15.67 14.23 -15.58
C GLN A 306 -15.10 12.95 -14.99
N ILE A 307 -15.99 11.95 -14.78
CA ILE A 307 -15.63 10.56 -14.48
C ILE A 307 -16.36 9.68 -15.49
N ILE A 308 -15.62 8.76 -16.13
CA ILE A 308 -16.20 7.77 -17.05
C ILE A 308 -16.18 6.40 -16.38
N PHE A 309 -17.36 5.87 -16.09
CA PHE A 309 -17.55 4.56 -15.49
C PHE A 309 -17.60 3.44 -16.54
N PRO A 310 -17.14 2.21 -16.21
CA PRO A 310 -17.39 1.02 -17.01
C PRO A 310 -18.82 0.51 -16.80
N SER A 311 -19.33 -0.24 -17.74
CA SER A 311 -20.52 -1.05 -17.52
C SER A 311 -20.20 -2.21 -16.59
N THR A 312 -20.92 -2.30 -15.46
CA THR A 312 -20.67 -3.34 -14.45
C THR A 312 -21.96 -3.78 -13.75
N SER A 313 -21.97 -5.02 -13.26
CA SER A 313 -23.00 -5.56 -12.36
C SER A 313 -22.50 -5.85 -10.94
N ASN A 314 -21.32 -5.37 -10.59
CA ASN A 314 -20.68 -5.61 -9.33
C ASN A 314 -21.28 -4.82 -8.15
N PHE A 315 -20.72 -5.00 -6.95
CA PHE A 315 -21.29 -4.57 -5.69
C PHE A 315 -20.59 -3.34 -5.13
N PHE A 316 -21.38 -2.39 -4.61
CA PHE A 316 -20.88 -1.18 -3.93
C PHE A 316 -21.55 -1.01 -2.58
N ARG A 317 -20.85 -0.47 -1.60
CA ARG A 317 -21.36 -0.20 -0.24
C ARG A 317 -20.52 0.88 0.45
N ASN A 318 -21.09 1.54 1.45
CA ASN A 318 -20.33 2.45 2.30
C ASN A 318 -19.26 1.69 3.10
N GLU A 319 -18.09 2.30 3.30
CA GLU A 319 -17.11 1.85 4.29
C GLU A 319 -17.51 2.30 5.70
N SER A 320 -18.12 3.50 5.80
CA SER A 320 -18.65 4.06 7.05
C SER A 320 -19.85 4.96 6.75
N ASN A 321 -20.48 5.51 7.81
CA ASN A 321 -21.59 6.47 7.67
C ASN A 321 -21.16 7.90 7.31
N SER A 322 -19.88 8.14 6.99
CA SER A 322 -19.41 9.44 6.51
C SER A 322 -19.63 9.60 5.00
N GLU A 323 -19.73 10.84 4.53
CA GLU A 323 -19.86 11.15 3.10
C GLU A 323 -18.62 10.72 2.30
N SER A 324 -17.44 10.89 2.90
CA SER A 324 -16.16 10.50 2.28
C SER A 324 -15.98 9.01 2.04
N ASN A 325 -16.73 8.18 2.78
CA ASN A 325 -16.65 6.71 2.74
C ASN A 325 -18.00 6.10 2.31
N GLY A 326 -18.81 6.85 1.55
CA GLY A 326 -20.00 6.35 0.88
C GLY A 326 -19.68 5.35 -0.22
N ALA A 327 -20.68 4.71 -0.79
CA ALA A 327 -20.53 3.88 -1.99
C ALA A 327 -19.89 4.69 -3.13
N PHE A 328 -20.35 5.96 -3.28
CA PHE A 328 -19.75 6.94 -4.20
C PHE A 328 -19.60 8.29 -3.49
N GLY A 329 -18.35 8.71 -3.24
CA GLY A 329 -17.99 10.00 -2.66
C GLY A 329 -17.36 10.92 -3.71
N LEU A 330 -18.16 11.61 -4.53
CA LEU A 330 -17.76 12.38 -5.71
C LEU A 330 -18.07 13.87 -5.52
N TYR A 331 -17.71 14.45 -4.38
CA TYR A 331 -18.11 15.80 -3.99
C TYR A 331 -16.94 16.79 -3.91
N SER A 332 -17.24 18.07 -3.92
CA SER A 332 -16.23 19.14 -3.88
C SER A 332 -15.17 18.98 -4.99
N CYS A 333 -15.61 18.56 -6.15
CA CYS A 333 -14.88 18.59 -7.40
C CYS A 333 -15.43 19.74 -8.28
N ASN A 334 -15.23 19.69 -9.56
CA ASN A 334 -15.86 20.58 -10.54
C ASN A 334 -16.58 19.75 -11.61
N LEU A 335 -17.25 18.68 -11.16
CA LEU A 335 -17.91 17.74 -12.07
C LEU A 335 -19.09 18.43 -12.75
N ASP A 336 -19.14 18.30 -14.07
CA ASP A 336 -20.31 18.53 -14.89
C ASP A 336 -21.25 17.30 -14.79
N TYR A 337 -21.96 16.97 -15.85
CA TYR A 337 -22.73 15.73 -15.90
C TYR A 337 -21.82 14.50 -15.83
N VAL A 338 -22.16 13.58 -14.93
CA VAL A 338 -21.54 12.24 -14.79
C VAL A 338 -22.55 11.19 -15.20
N ASP A 339 -22.26 10.40 -16.23
CA ASP A 339 -23.14 9.33 -16.72
C ASP A 339 -23.11 8.11 -15.78
N PHE A 340 -24.22 7.88 -15.06
CA PHE A 340 -24.39 6.72 -14.18
C PHE A 340 -25.11 5.53 -14.84
N LYS A 341 -25.64 5.67 -16.07
CA LYS A 341 -26.34 4.58 -16.78
C LYS A 341 -25.50 3.31 -16.98
N PRO A 342 -24.15 3.41 -17.21
CA PRO A 342 -23.31 2.21 -17.28
C PRO A 342 -23.34 1.34 -16.03
N LEU A 343 -23.68 1.91 -14.88
CA LEU A 343 -23.77 1.20 -13.60
C LEU A 343 -25.15 0.56 -13.34
N SER A 344 -26.07 0.52 -14.32
CA SER A 344 -27.42 -0.01 -14.14
C SER A 344 -27.49 -1.46 -13.64
N GLY A 345 -26.51 -2.28 -14.00
CA GLY A 345 -26.36 -3.64 -13.47
C GLY A 345 -25.81 -3.73 -12.07
N ALA A 346 -25.25 -2.66 -11.52
CA ALA A 346 -24.60 -2.67 -10.20
C ALA A 346 -25.62 -2.80 -9.07
N THR A 347 -25.14 -3.32 -7.92
CA THR A 347 -25.94 -3.44 -6.70
C THR A 347 -25.33 -2.58 -5.59
N LEU A 348 -26.11 -1.63 -5.08
CA LEU A 348 -25.79 -0.81 -3.94
C LEU A 348 -26.30 -1.51 -2.66
N LEU A 349 -25.37 -1.89 -1.79
CA LEU A 349 -25.69 -2.72 -0.62
C LEU A 349 -25.94 -1.87 0.62
N THR A 350 -27.04 -2.17 1.33
CA THR A 350 -27.26 -1.69 2.69
C THR A 350 -26.35 -2.43 3.66
N GLY A 351 -25.56 -1.68 4.43
CA GLY A 351 -24.70 -2.26 5.46
C GLY A 351 -25.42 -2.46 6.77
N THR A 352 -25.08 -3.51 7.50
CA THR A 352 -25.67 -3.77 8.84
C THR A 352 -25.32 -2.71 9.87
N THR A 353 -24.12 -2.10 9.73
CA THR A 353 -23.62 -1.04 10.62
C THR A 353 -23.45 0.29 9.91
N GLN A 354 -23.31 0.29 8.57
CA GLN A 354 -23.06 1.45 7.73
C GLN A 354 -24.35 2.10 7.18
N GLY A 355 -25.52 1.50 7.42
CA GLY A 355 -26.81 2.01 6.96
C GLY A 355 -27.00 1.90 5.43
N ASN A 356 -27.92 2.71 4.91
CA ASN A 356 -28.24 2.77 3.49
C ASN A 356 -27.05 3.19 2.64
N PRO A 357 -26.91 2.68 1.39
CA PRO A 357 -25.85 3.09 0.49
C PRO A 357 -25.93 4.60 0.26
N ARG A 358 -24.77 5.26 0.27
CA ARG A 358 -24.67 6.71 0.13
C ARG A 358 -23.98 7.08 -1.17
N ILE A 359 -24.60 8.00 -1.90
CA ILE A 359 -24.03 8.68 -3.05
C ILE A 359 -23.94 10.17 -2.69
N THR A 360 -22.75 10.75 -2.78
CA THR A 360 -22.53 12.16 -2.48
C THR A 360 -21.92 12.85 -3.70
N LEU A 361 -22.67 13.81 -4.26
CA LEU A 361 -22.33 14.61 -5.43
C LEU A 361 -22.37 16.11 -5.14
N ARG A 362 -22.53 16.52 -3.88
CA ARG A 362 -22.67 17.92 -3.48
C ARG A 362 -21.43 18.74 -3.84
N ASP A 363 -21.61 20.05 -3.92
CA ASP A 363 -20.53 21.02 -4.08
C ASP A 363 -19.69 20.82 -5.35
N ASN A 364 -20.31 20.45 -6.46
CA ASN A 364 -19.66 20.35 -7.78
C ASN A 364 -19.93 21.54 -8.70
N GLY A 365 -20.84 22.45 -8.33
CA GLY A 365 -21.21 23.58 -9.16
C GLY A 365 -22.06 23.21 -10.41
N MET A 366 -22.71 22.05 -10.38
CA MET A 366 -23.51 21.52 -11.49
C MET A 366 -24.66 22.46 -11.85
N SER A 367 -24.95 22.59 -13.13
CA SER A 367 -26.15 23.30 -13.62
C SER A 367 -27.43 22.50 -13.27
N THR A 368 -28.59 23.18 -13.31
CA THR A 368 -29.90 22.51 -13.15
C THR A 368 -30.10 21.40 -14.20
N GLY A 369 -29.61 21.58 -15.42
CA GLY A 369 -29.68 20.56 -16.47
C GLY A 369 -28.86 19.32 -16.15
N ASP A 370 -27.64 19.48 -15.60
CA ASP A 370 -26.78 18.37 -15.21
C ASP A 370 -27.38 17.62 -14.03
N VAL A 371 -27.90 18.33 -13.01
CA VAL A 371 -28.59 17.73 -11.86
C VAL A 371 -29.81 16.93 -12.31
N ASN A 372 -30.66 17.48 -13.19
CA ASN A 372 -31.83 16.77 -13.71
C ASN A 372 -31.42 15.51 -14.48
N HIS A 373 -30.37 15.59 -15.30
CA HIS A 373 -29.89 14.47 -16.11
C HIS A 373 -29.37 13.33 -15.22
N ILE A 374 -28.59 13.66 -14.18
CA ILE A 374 -28.10 12.67 -13.18
C ILE A 374 -29.28 11.99 -12.45
N LEU A 375 -30.30 12.76 -12.08
CA LEU A 375 -31.51 12.22 -11.45
C LEU A 375 -32.28 11.26 -12.39
N ASP A 376 -32.33 11.58 -13.70
CA ASP A 376 -32.89 10.68 -14.71
C ASP A 376 -32.08 9.37 -14.85
N ASP A 377 -30.74 9.45 -14.82
CA ASP A 377 -29.87 8.26 -14.81
C ASP A 377 -30.12 7.38 -13.59
N PHE A 378 -30.27 7.97 -12.43
CA PHE A 378 -30.60 7.22 -11.22
C PHE A 378 -31.98 6.59 -11.31
N LEU A 379 -32.96 7.28 -11.84
CA LEU A 379 -34.30 6.73 -12.09
C LEU A 379 -34.24 5.56 -13.09
N TYR A 380 -33.46 5.71 -14.18
CA TYR A 380 -33.20 4.64 -15.14
C TYR A 380 -32.60 3.41 -14.44
N ASN A 381 -31.56 3.60 -13.61
CA ASN A 381 -30.90 2.50 -12.91
C ASN A 381 -31.83 1.82 -11.92
N ALA A 382 -32.59 2.59 -11.12
CA ALA A 382 -33.56 2.07 -10.16
C ALA A 382 -34.70 1.31 -10.86
N THR A 383 -35.14 1.77 -12.02
CA THR A 383 -36.20 1.12 -12.80
C THR A 383 -35.72 -0.21 -13.40
N ASN A 384 -34.48 -0.27 -13.90
CA ASN A 384 -33.92 -1.46 -14.52
C ASN A 384 -33.38 -2.48 -13.51
N ASN A 385 -33.01 -2.05 -12.31
CA ASN A 385 -32.51 -2.88 -11.23
C ASN A 385 -33.05 -2.43 -9.86
N PRO A 386 -34.37 -2.58 -9.61
CA PRO A 386 -35.02 -2.00 -8.43
C PRO A 386 -34.52 -2.57 -7.10
N THR A 387 -34.02 -3.81 -7.09
CA THR A 387 -33.43 -4.41 -5.88
C THR A 387 -32.01 -3.92 -5.63
N GLY A 388 -31.25 -3.61 -6.68
CA GLY A 388 -29.88 -3.14 -6.60
C GLY A 388 -29.77 -1.63 -6.31
N TRP A 389 -30.80 -0.84 -6.64
CA TRP A 389 -30.82 0.62 -6.52
C TRP A 389 -32.00 1.09 -5.63
N SER A 390 -32.17 0.49 -4.47
CA SER A 390 -33.20 0.88 -3.49
C SER A 390 -32.57 1.38 -2.18
N ASN A 391 -33.34 2.16 -1.41
CA ASN A 391 -32.95 2.70 -0.09
C ASN A 391 -31.65 3.53 -0.12
N VAL A 392 -31.40 4.28 -1.18
CA VAL A 392 -30.16 5.08 -1.35
C VAL A 392 -30.31 6.43 -0.65
N ASN A 393 -29.24 6.87 0.01
CA ASN A 393 -29.09 8.23 0.52
C ASN A 393 -28.29 9.04 -0.50
N LEU A 394 -28.94 9.90 -1.27
CA LEU A 394 -28.31 10.80 -2.24
C LEU A 394 -28.17 12.20 -1.65
N ASN A 395 -26.97 12.76 -1.69
CA ASN A 395 -26.73 14.18 -1.45
C ASN A 395 -26.17 14.82 -2.73
N ILE A 396 -26.98 15.64 -3.40
CA ILE A 396 -26.62 16.35 -4.64
C ILE A 396 -26.70 17.87 -4.48
N GLY A 397 -26.87 18.39 -3.26
CA GLY A 397 -27.03 19.80 -2.94
C GLY A 397 -25.72 20.60 -2.88
N GLY A 398 -25.64 21.53 -1.94
CA GLY A 398 -24.48 22.41 -1.74
C GLY A 398 -24.38 23.49 -2.80
N SER A 399 -23.27 23.57 -3.55
CA SER A 399 -23.10 24.56 -4.64
C SER A 399 -23.76 24.15 -5.96
N ASN A 400 -24.33 22.95 -6.06
CA ASN A 400 -25.09 22.54 -7.25
C ASN A 400 -26.41 23.32 -7.35
N ALA A 401 -26.88 23.54 -8.58
CA ALA A 401 -28.18 24.15 -8.79
C ALA A 401 -29.32 23.19 -8.39
N ASN A 402 -30.45 23.74 -7.97
CA ASN A 402 -31.62 22.92 -7.62
C ASN A 402 -32.23 22.28 -8.89
N PRO A 403 -32.79 21.07 -8.76
CA PRO A 403 -33.53 20.44 -9.86
C PRO A 403 -34.82 21.19 -10.19
N ASP A 404 -35.26 21.06 -11.44
CA ASP A 404 -36.55 21.58 -11.93
C ASP A 404 -37.24 20.52 -12.81
N SER A 405 -38.34 20.94 -13.49
CA SER A 405 -39.17 20.06 -14.30
C SER A 405 -38.78 19.96 -15.76
N SER A 406 -37.73 20.68 -16.25
CA SER A 406 -37.50 20.77 -17.69
C SER A 406 -36.08 21.10 -18.14
N SER A 407 -35.22 21.58 -17.27
CA SER A 407 -33.87 22.02 -17.66
C SER A 407 -33.04 20.85 -18.20
N GLY A 408 -32.33 21.10 -19.28
CA GLY A 408 -31.55 20.07 -19.98
C GLY A 408 -32.38 19.01 -20.71
N GLY A 409 -33.72 19.20 -20.77
CA GLY A 409 -34.64 18.22 -21.38
C GLY A 409 -35.05 17.07 -20.43
N TYR A 410 -34.76 17.17 -19.15
CA TYR A 410 -35.06 16.18 -18.12
C TYR A 410 -35.93 16.80 -17.02
N ASP A 411 -36.82 16.00 -16.43
CA ASP A 411 -37.69 16.39 -15.31
C ASP A 411 -37.11 15.83 -14.00
N GLY A 412 -36.24 16.59 -13.34
CA GLY A 412 -35.58 16.20 -12.08
C GLY A 412 -36.55 16.08 -10.91
N LEU A 413 -37.60 16.92 -10.88
CA LEU A 413 -38.61 16.85 -9.81
C LEU A 413 -39.47 15.58 -9.90
N SER A 414 -39.86 15.17 -11.13
CA SER A 414 -40.56 13.89 -11.33
C SER A 414 -39.69 12.69 -11.00
N ALA A 415 -38.38 12.74 -11.35
CA ALA A 415 -37.43 11.71 -10.97
C ALA A 415 -37.31 11.60 -9.44
N ILE A 416 -37.17 12.71 -8.70
CA ILE A 416 -37.15 12.72 -7.23
C ILE A 416 -38.43 12.11 -6.66
N ALA A 417 -39.62 12.55 -7.15
CA ALA A 417 -40.90 12.05 -6.66
C ALA A 417 -41.02 10.52 -6.80
N THR A 418 -40.52 9.97 -7.92
CA THR A 418 -40.52 8.53 -8.17
C THR A 418 -39.50 7.80 -7.29
N LEU A 419 -38.26 8.27 -7.21
CA LEU A 419 -37.19 7.65 -6.43
C LEU A 419 -37.48 7.64 -4.92
N THR A 420 -38.11 8.70 -4.38
CA THR A 420 -38.48 8.78 -2.96
C THR A 420 -39.72 7.93 -2.59
N GLY A 421 -40.52 7.55 -3.58
CA GLY A 421 -41.64 6.66 -3.44
C GLY A 421 -41.26 5.18 -3.37
N SER A 422 -42.25 4.33 -2.99
CA SER A 422 -42.14 2.87 -3.09
C SER A 422 -42.11 2.45 -4.58
N PRO A 423 -41.27 1.48 -4.97
CA PRO A 423 -40.46 0.58 -4.11
C PRO A 423 -39.04 1.08 -3.81
N TYR A 424 -38.62 2.24 -4.32
CA TYR A 424 -37.21 2.65 -4.26
C TYR A 424 -36.80 3.24 -2.91
N ASN A 425 -37.66 4.07 -2.29
CA ASN A 425 -37.50 4.64 -0.94
C ASN A 425 -36.17 5.38 -0.72
N TRP A 426 -35.76 6.20 -1.69
CA TRP A 426 -34.54 7.02 -1.57
C TRP A 426 -34.76 8.18 -0.59
N ILE A 427 -33.67 8.63 0.04
CA ILE A 427 -33.58 9.89 0.76
C ILE A 427 -32.70 10.82 -0.06
N ILE A 428 -33.27 11.91 -0.59
CA ILE A 428 -32.59 12.84 -1.50
C ILE A 428 -32.48 14.20 -0.83
N THR A 429 -31.25 14.74 -0.77
CA THR A 429 -30.93 16.10 -0.33
C THR A 429 -30.37 16.87 -1.52
N TYR A 430 -30.98 18.05 -1.83
CA TYR A 430 -30.60 18.91 -2.94
C TYR A 430 -30.75 20.39 -2.60
#